data_2f82905e30e8e9a463b1d036e9575175
#
_entry.id   2f82905e30e8e9a463b1d036e9575175
#
_cell.length_a   1.000
_cell.length_b   1.000
_cell.length_c   1.000
_cell.angle_alpha   90.00
_cell.angle_beta   90.00
_cell.angle_gamma   90.00
#
_symmetry.space_group_name_H-M   'P 1'
#
loop_
_entity.id
_entity.type
_entity.pdbx_description
1 polymer ?
#
loop_
_entity_poly.entity_id
_entity_poly.type
_entity_poly.pdbx_seq_one_letter_code
_entity_poly.pdbx_strand_id
1 'polypeptide(L)'
;MKHRKYTLRLIVHKRYVETVQSELLSLMGNTSFGEIGVEPYYKIKNRIKMTITFTAEWNLLFKILSRLFDTWQSTFDDNLGIEEAISIDNRSKPKGLEWAILMAEETP
;
A
#
# COMPACT_ATOMS: atom_id res chain seq x y z
N MET A 1 -16.12 9.25 -11.82
CA MET A 1 -15.21 8.18 -11.37
C MET A 1 -15.55 7.75 -9.96
N LYS A 2 -15.48 6.47 -9.72
CA LYS A 2 -15.83 5.93 -8.41
C LYS A 2 -14.64 5.92 -7.48
N HIS A 3 -14.85 6.41 -6.28
CA HIS A 3 -13.89 6.22 -5.19
C HIS A 3 -14.15 4.87 -4.55
N ARG A 4 -13.10 4.15 -4.25
CA ARG A 4 -13.18 2.84 -3.63
C ARG A 4 -12.23 2.79 -2.43
N LYS A 5 -12.63 2.03 -1.42
CA LYS A 5 -11.82 1.87 -0.22
C LYS A 5 -10.87 0.70 -0.36
N TYR A 6 -9.62 0.91 0.04
CA TYR A 6 -8.55 -0.07 -0.06
C TYR A 6 -7.81 -0.20 1.26
N THR A 7 -7.28 -1.39 1.50
CA THR A 7 -6.34 -1.64 2.58
C THR A 7 -4.98 -1.97 1.97
N LEU A 8 -3.97 -1.22 2.35
CA LEU A 8 -2.59 -1.46 1.93
C LEU A 8 -1.79 -1.94 3.13
N ARG A 9 -1.14 -3.10 2.99
CA ARG A 9 -0.24 -3.65 4.01
C ARG A 9 1.17 -3.69 3.47
N LEU A 10 2.11 -3.24 4.29
CA LEU A 10 3.51 -3.13 3.91
C LEU A 10 4.37 -3.84 4.95
N ILE A 11 5.42 -4.52 4.48
CA ILE A 11 6.47 -5.04 5.34
C ILE A 11 7.70 -4.16 5.12
N VAL A 12 8.15 -3.54 6.20
CA VAL A 12 9.20 -2.51 6.16
C VAL A 12 10.28 -2.85 7.17
N HIS A 13 11.54 -2.62 6.80
CA HIS A 13 12.63 -2.74 7.77
C HIS A 13 12.43 -1.69 8.86
N LYS A 14 12.53 -2.12 10.11
CA LYS A 14 12.28 -1.27 11.29
C LYS A 14 12.99 0.09 11.22
N ARG A 15 14.21 0.09 10.70
CA ARG A 15 15.04 1.28 10.57
C ARG A 15 14.43 2.36 9.67
N TYR A 16 13.59 1.97 8.72
CA TYR A 16 13.07 2.87 7.69
C TYR A 16 11.57 3.14 7.79
N VAL A 17 10.95 2.79 8.91
CA VAL A 17 9.50 2.99 9.09
C VAL A 17 9.10 4.44 8.89
N GLU A 18 9.81 5.37 9.50
CA GLU A 18 9.49 6.80 9.38
C GLU A 18 9.65 7.30 7.96
N THR A 19 10.69 6.84 7.26
CA THR A 19 10.94 7.21 5.88
C THR A 19 9.80 6.74 4.97
N VAL A 20 9.39 5.47 5.11
CA VAL A 20 8.30 4.91 4.30
C VAL A 20 6.97 5.60 4.64
N GLN A 21 6.72 5.85 5.92
CA GLN A 21 5.50 6.54 6.35
C GLN A 21 5.42 7.95 5.75
N SER A 22 6.51 8.71 5.75
CA SER A 22 6.57 10.03 5.16
C SER A 22 6.31 9.99 3.66
N GLU A 23 6.86 8.99 2.97
CA GLU A 23 6.65 8.81 1.54
C GLU A 23 5.18 8.53 1.23
N LEU A 24 4.54 7.66 2.02
CA LEU A 24 3.11 7.37 1.87
C LEU A 24 2.24 8.60 2.08
N LEU A 25 2.51 9.35 3.13
CA LEU A 25 1.75 10.57 3.42
C LEU A 25 1.90 11.60 2.29
N SER A 26 3.10 11.72 1.75
CA SER A 26 3.35 12.62 0.61
C SER A 26 2.58 12.18 -0.63
N LEU A 27 2.54 10.88 -0.91
CA LEU A 27 1.81 10.33 -2.05
C LEU A 27 0.31 10.52 -1.93
N MET A 28 -0.21 10.37 -0.72
CA MET A 28 -1.65 10.46 -0.49
C MET A 28 -2.15 11.89 -0.43
N GLY A 29 -1.29 12.83 -0.06
CA GLY A 29 -1.64 14.25 -0.06
C GLY A 29 -2.89 14.53 0.76
N ASN A 30 -3.91 15.09 0.09
CA ASN A 30 -5.19 15.43 0.72
C ASN A 30 -6.21 14.29 0.69
N THR A 31 -5.77 13.09 0.33
CA THR A 31 -6.67 11.93 0.27
C THR A 31 -7.15 11.59 1.68
N SER A 32 -8.43 11.25 1.77
CA SER A 32 -8.98 10.75 3.02
C SER A 32 -8.42 9.36 3.30
N PHE A 33 -7.71 9.20 4.38
CA PHE A 33 -7.24 7.90 4.82
C PHE A 33 -7.48 7.74 6.31
N GLY A 34 -7.54 6.47 6.72
CA GLY A 34 -7.71 6.14 8.10
C GLY A 34 -6.38 6.18 8.85
N GLU A 35 -6.42 5.70 10.07
CA GLU A 35 -5.24 5.61 10.91
C GLU A 35 -4.22 4.63 10.33
N ILE A 36 -2.93 5.00 10.42
CA ILE A 36 -1.85 4.10 10.03
C ILE A 36 -1.53 3.19 11.21
N GLY A 37 -1.76 1.89 11.04
CA GLY A 37 -1.39 0.89 12.03
C GLY A 37 0.06 0.48 11.83
N VAL A 38 0.81 0.39 12.93
CA VAL A 38 2.21 -0.02 12.90
C VAL A 38 2.40 -1.06 14.00
N GLU A 39 2.86 -2.26 13.62
CA GLU A 39 3.09 -3.33 14.59
C GLU A 39 4.30 -4.19 14.18
N PRO A 40 4.96 -4.86 15.13
CA PRO A 40 6.07 -5.75 14.78
C PRO A 40 5.56 -6.90 13.89
N TYR A 41 6.36 -7.25 12.88
CA TYR A 41 6.06 -8.40 12.04
C TYR A 41 6.65 -9.65 12.66
N TYR A 42 5.79 -10.57 13.11
CA TYR A 42 6.22 -11.71 13.92
C TYR A 42 7.09 -12.74 13.18
N LYS A 43 7.01 -12.77 11.84
CA LYS A 43 7.72 -13.80 11.05
C LYS A 43 9.19 -13.47 10.83
N ILE A 44 9.56 -12.19 10.85
CA ILE A 44 10.92 -11.76 10.57
C ILE A 44 11.35 -10.70 11.57
N LYS A 45 12.49 -10.93 12.22
CA LYS A 45 13.04 -9.98 13.18
C LYS A 45 13.40 -8.66 12.49
N ASN A 46 13.21 -7.54 13.20
CA ASN A 46 13.49 -6.19 12.71
C ASN A 46 12.63 -5.77 11.52
N ARG A 47 11.44 -6.35 11.40
CA ARG A 47 10.46 -5.96 10.39
C ARG A 47 9.20 -5.46 11.06
N ILE A 48 8.61 -4.47 10.43
CA ILE A 48 7.37 -3.84 10.89
C ILE A 48 6.31 -4.03 9.82
N LYS A 49 5.11 -4.37 10.25
CA LYS A 49 3.95 -4.40 9.38
C LYS A 49 3.20 -3.08 9.53
N MET A 50 3.05 -2.37 8.42
CA MET A 50 2.25 -1.15 8.37
C MET A 50 0.95 -1.45 7.64
N THR A 51 -0.15 -0.96 8.18
CA THR A 51 -1.47 -1.12 7.58
C THR A 51 -2.11 0.25 7.45
N ILE A 52 -2.55 0.60 6.25
CA ILE A 52 -3.25 1.85 6.01
C ILE A 52 -4.50 1.60 5.18
N THR A 53 -5.61 2.21 5.59
CA THR A 53 -6.87 2.15 4.88
C THR A 53 -7.15 3.52 4.28
N PHE A 54 -7.50 3.56 3.00
CA PHE A 54 -7.72 4.83 2.31
C PHE A 54 -8.77 4.67 1.22
N THR A 55 -9.32 5.79 0.78
CA THR A 55 -10.27 5.84 -0.33
C THR A 55 -9.62 6.57 -1.48
N ALA A 56 -9.67 5.98 -2.66
CA ALA A 56 -9.03 6.55 -3.84
C ALA A 56 -9.78 6.20 -5.11
N GLU A 57 -9.66 7.06 -6.10
CA GLU A 57 -10.03 6.74 -7.46
C GLU A 57 -8.84 6.07 -8.17
N TRP A 58 -9.09 5.54 -9.36
CA TRP A 58 -8.11 4.79 -10.14
C TRP A 58 -6.78 5.51 -10.34
N ASN A 59 -6.83 6.79 -10.71
CA ASN A 59 -5.60 7.54 -11.01
C ASN A 59 -4.67 7.66 -9.80
N LEU A 60 -5.24 7.94 -8.64
CA LEU A 60 -4.47 8.04 -7.41
C LEU A 60 -3.92 6.68 -7.00
N LEU A 61 -4.76 5.65 -7.08
CA LEU A 61 -4.34 4.29 -6.75
C LEU A 61 -3.14 3.86 -7.60
N PHE A 62 -3.23 4.06 -8.91
CA PHE A 62 -2.16 3.73 -9.83
C PHE A 62 -0.86 4.48 -9.49
N LYS A 63 -0.99 5.75 -9.15
CA LYS A 63 0.15 6.57 -8.73
C LYS A 63 0.82 6.02 -7.48
N ILE A 64 0.02 5.64 -6.47
CA ILE A 64 0.54 5.07 -5.23
C ILE A 64 1.30 3.78 -5.52
N LEU A 65 0.68 2.86 -6.24
CA LEU A 65 1.31 1.57 -6.54
C LEU A 65 2.62 1.74 -7.32
N SER A 66 2.62 2.60 -8.34
CA SER A 66 3.81 2.79 -9.17
C SER A 66 4.97 3.46 -8.44
N ARG A 67 4.68 4.18 -7.36
CA ARG A 67 5.72 4.81 -6.53
C ARG A 67 6.30 3.87 -5.49
N LEU A 68 5.61 2.78 -5.18
CA LEU A 68 6.10 1.83 -4.18
C LEU A 68 6.93 0.71 -4.80
N PHE A 69 6.47 0.13 -5.89
CA PHE A 69 7.16 -0.95 -6.60
C PHE A 69 6.98 -0.79 -8.10
N ASP A 70 7.95 -1.30 -8.85
CA ASP A 70 7.88 -1.27 -10.32
C ASP A 70 6.90 -2.31 -10.88
N THR A 71 6.77 -3.44 -10.21
CA THR A 71 5.99 -4.57 -10.73
C THR A 71 5.00 -5.08 -9.71
N TRP A 72 3.76 -5.25 -10.14
CA TRP A 72 2.68 -5.77 -9.32
C TRP A 72 1.95 -6.89 -10.06
N GLN A 73 1.54 -7.91 -9.31
CA GLN A 73 0.60 -8.91 -9.80
C GLN A 73 -0.79 -8.51 -9.30
N SER A 74 -1.70 -8.26 -10.25
CA SER A 74 -3.02 -7.71 -9.91
C SER A 74 -4.14 -8.58 -10.41
N THR A 75 -5.24 -8.60 -9.67
CA THR A 75 -6.51 -9.15 -10.12
C THR A 75 -7.51 -8.02 -10.26
N PHE A 76 -8.37 -8.12 -11.27
CA PHE A 76 -9.30 -7.05 -11.62
C PHE A 76 -10.73 -7.56 -11.65
N ASP A 77 -11.64 -6.68 -11.24
CA ASP A 77 -13.06 -6.80 -11.54
C ASP A 77 -13.36 -5.87 -12.70
N ASP A 78 -14.13 -6.34 -13.70
CA ASP A 78 -14.40 -5.56 -14.91
C ASP A 78 -15.10 -4.23 -14.64
N ASN A 79 -15.89 -4.16 -13.57
CA ASN A 79 -16.67 -2.96 -13.24
C ASN A 79 -16.03 -2.11 -12.15
N LEU A 80 -15.23 -2.71 -11.27
CA LEU A 80 -14.74 -2.07 -10.05
C LEU A 80 -13.25 -1.74 -10.07
N GLY A 81 -12.50 -2.30 -11.02
CA GLY A 81 -11.06 -2.09 -11.11
C GLY A 81 -10.26 -3.11 -10.33
N ILE A 82 -9.14 -2.71 -9.74
CA ILE A 82 -8.26 -3.63 -9.02
C ILE A 82 -8.93 -4.18 -7.77
N GLU A 83 -8.95 -5.50 -7.65
CA GLU A 83 -9.39 -6.19 -6.44
C GLU A 83 -8.22 -6.43 -5.50
N GLU A 84 -7.08 -6.82 -6.03
CA GLU A 84 -5.90 -7.14 -5.25
C GLU A 84 -4.66 -6.86 -6.08
N ALA A 85 -3.61 -6.38 -5.43
CA ALA A 85 -2.29 -6.21 -6.07
C ALA A 85 -1.22 -6.61 -5.07
N ILE A 86 -0.29 -7.45 -5.51
CA ILE A 86 0.82 -7.95 -4.69
C ILE A 86 2.12 -7.57 -5.38
N SER A 87 3.07 -7.03 -4.62
CA SER A 87 4.40 -6.74 -5.16
C SER A 87 5.11 -8.06 -5.52
N ILE A 88 5.72 -8.10 -6.69
CA ILE A 88 6.31 -9.34 -7.22
C ILE A 88 7.80 -9.42 -6.92
N ASP A 89 8.51 -8.31 -6.98
CA ASP A 89 9.95 -8.31 -6.80
C ASP A 89 10.37 -7.45 -5.60
N ASN A 90 11.67 -7.49 -5.31
CA ASN A 90 12.25 -6.75 -4.18
C ASN A 90 12.68 -5.34 -4.56
N ARG A 91 12.28 -4.84 -5.70
CA ARG A 91 12.68 -3.52 -6.19
C ARG A 91 11.70 -2.45 -5.76
N SER A 92 11.67 -2.20 -4.46
CA SER A 92 10.89 -1.08 -3.95
C SER A 92 11.61 0.23 -4.22
N LYS A 93 10.84 1.29 -4.41
CA LYS A 93 11.38 2.64 -4.57
C LYS A 93 11.71 3.29 -3.23
N PRO A 94 10.83 3.22 -2.21
CA PRO A 94 11.21 3.67 -0.87
C PRO A 94 12.19 2.70 -0.23
N LYS A 95 13.26 3.25 0.31
CA LYS A 95 14.26 2.46 0.99
C LYS A 95 13.67 1.77 2.22
N GLY A 96 13.96 0.49 2.35
CA GLY A 96 13.49 -0.31 3.48
C GLY A 96 12.15 -0.98 3.29
N LEU A 97 11.40 -0.62 2.25
CA LEU A 97 10.14 -1.29 1.91
C LEU A 97 10.47 -2.60 1.18
N GLU A 98 9.98 -3.73 1.71
CA GLU A 98 10.34 -5.04 1.20
C GLU A 98 9.19 -5.74 0.48
N TRP A 99 7.97 -5.49 0.92
CA TRP A 99 6.82 -6.19 0.36
C TRP A 99 5.54 -5.39 0.61
N ALA A 100 4.58 -5.52 -0.28
CA ALA A 100 3.30 -4.86 -0.13
C ALA A 100 2.18 -5.67 -0.76
N ILE A 101 1.01 -5.58 -0.18
CA ILE A 101 -0.24 -6.09 -0.74
C ILE A 101 -1.33 -5.05 -0.58
N LEU A 102 -2.05 -4.81 -1.67
CA LEU A 102 -3.24 -3.97 -1.69
C LEU A 102 -4.46 -4.84 -1.87
N MET A 103 -5.50 -4.60 -1.08
CA MET A 103 -6.77 -5.27 -1.23
C MET A 103 -7.89 -4.25 -1.23
N ALA A 104 -8.81 -4.38 -2.19
CA ALA A 104 -10.03 -3.60 -2.17
C ALA A 104 -10.95 -4.13 -1.08
N GLU A 105 -11.57 -3.22 -0.33
CA GLU A 105 -12.55 -3.63 0.65
C GLU A 105 -13.88 -3.91 -0.04
N GLU A 106 -14.57 -4.93 0.44
CA GLU A 106 -15.89 -5.24 -0.07
C GLU A 106 -16.85 -4.12 0.33
N THR A 107 -17.62 -3.65 -0.64
CA THR A 107 -18.71 -2.72 -0.36
C THR A 107 -19.89 -3.51 0.17
N PRO A 108 -20.48 -3.07 1.29
CA PRO A 108 -21.67 -3.74 1.83
C PRO A 108 -22.86 -3.62 0.88
#